data_ee0841afaa757b73ecf6fbccb7d70724
#
_entry.id   ee0841afaa757b73ecf6fbccb7d70724
#
_cell.length_a   1.000
_cell.length_b   1.000
_cell.length_c   1.000
_cell.angle_alpha   90.00
_cell.angle_beta   90.00
_cell.angle_gamma   90.00
#
_symmetry.space_group_name_H-M   'P 1'
#
loop_
_entity.id
_entity.type
_entity.pdbx_description
1 polymer ?
#
loop_
_entity_poly.entity_id
_entity_poly.type
_entity_poly.pdbx_seq_one_letter_code
_entity_poly.pdbx_strand_id
1 'polypeptide(L)'
;MRRGLTDRLARPGVTFRRLKPLSWISLGLIAAVVLAAVLAPLIAPHSPFFQEASGGGPSAEHWMGLDSANRDILSRLLYGARWSLVIGLGATGLALVAGAVIGAVAATSRKAVDETVMRLLDVIMAFPGIALAAVLVAVFGGSVPVLVMAIAFLYMPSVARVVRANVLAQYGEDYVAAERIIGARTPHIVVKHVTINCAAPVLVFCTVMVADAIVFEASLSFIGAGVRPPDPSWGSVIADGKNLVLLGGWWGTVFPGLLILLTVLALNILSEGISDAWAAPAARKAPVRKDEDAFERAQPGSGEVVELPGLAEAAQRLAERARPLPQGPPILTVERLRIGFTEGVDIVDGIGFEVRPGEVLGLVGESGCGKSLTALTIMGLQPRDARVSGHVRFDQRELLSLPRRARRRLLGHEMAMIYQDALSSLNPAMTIKAQLKQLTRRGGRRTPAELLELVGLDARRTLSSYPHELSGGQRQRVLIAMALSRDPKLIVADEPTTALDVTVQAQVIELLLKLREELGFALILVSHDLALVADVTDRVVVMYGGQI
;
A
#
# COMPACT_ATOMS: atom_id res chain seq x y z
N MET A 1 -11.90 25.60 2.48
CA MET A 1 -10.87 24.55 2.53
C MET A 1 -11.21 23.34 3.42
N ARG A 2 -12.32 23.34 4.18
CA ARG A 2 -12.74 22.24 5.11
C ARG A 2 -13.73 21.21 4.54
N ARG A 3 -14.33 21.42 3.37
CA ARG A 3 -15.30 20.47 2.77
C ARG A 3 -14.67 19.29 1.98
N GLY A 4 -13.37 19.23 1.83
CA GLY A 4 -12.68 18.21 1.01
C GLY A 4 -12.23 16.94 1.76
N LEU A 5 -12.25 16.89 3.10
CA LEU A 5 -11.87 15.69 3.86
C LEU A 5 -13.09 14.78 4.15
N THR A 6 -14.27 15.36 4.37
CA THR A 6 -15.49 14.61 4.69
C THR A 6 -16.08 13.88 3.47
N ASP A 7 -15.93 14.41 2.25
CA ASP A 7 -16.36 13.74 1.02
C ASP A 7 -15.47 12.57 0.59
N ARG A 8 -14.29 12.42 1.18
CA ARG A 8 -13.31 11.38 0.83
C ARG A 8 -13.44 10.09 1.65
N LEU A 9 -14.14 10.16 2.77
CA LEU A 9 -14.52 9.00 3.59
C LEU A 9 -15.92 8.45 3.23
N ALA A 10 -16.64 9.11 2.35
CA ALA A 10 -18.04 8.86 2.09
C ALA A 10 -18.31 8.13 0.77
N ARG A 11 -17.92 6.87 0.65
CA ARG A 11 -18.73 5.83 0.02
C ARG A 11 -18.62 4.51 0.78
N PRO A 12 -18.92 4.50 2.08
CA PRO A 12 -19.07 3.24 2.84
C PRO A 12 -20.22 2.37 2.29
N GLY A 13 -21.16 2.94 1.56
CA GLY A 13 -22.36 2.26 1.10
C GLY A 13 -22.14 1.09 0.14
N VAL A 14 -21.04 1.05 -0.61
CA VAL A 14 -20.74 -0.07 -1.53
C VAL A 14 -20.11 -1.23 -0.77
N THR A 15 -19.28 -0.96 0.22
CA THR A 15 -18.59 -1.99 1.02
C THR A 15 -19.55 -2.69 1.96
N PHE A 16 -20.43 -1.95 2.64
CA PHE A 16 -21.44 -2.52 3.53
C PHE A 16 -22.47 -3.41 2.83
N ARG A 17 -22.87 -3.10 1.60
CA ARG A 17 -23.79 -3.95 0.80
C ARG A 17 -23.24 -5.34 0.45
N ARG A 18 -21.94 -5.56 0.56
CA ARG A 18 -21.26 -6.83 0.24
C ARG A 18 -20.99 -7.71 1.48
N LEU A 19 -21.32 -7.23 2.67
CA LEU A 19 -21.15 -8.01 3.89
C LEU A 19 -22.05 -9.25 3.88
N LYS A 20 -21.51 -10.38 4.31
CA LYS A 20 -22.25 -11.62 4.51
C LYS A 20 -23.29 -11.43 5.63
N PRO A 21 -24.41 -12.19 5.64
CA PRO A 21 -25.44 -12.08 6.69
C PRO A 21 -24.87 -12.19 8.11
N LEU A 22 -23.90 -13.08 8.31
CA LEU A 22 -23.26 -13.28 9.62
C LEU A 22 -22.51 -12.04 10.11
N SER A 23 -21.87 -11.30 9.21
CA SER A 23 -21.19 -10.04 9.55
C SER A 23 -22.18 -8.92 9.92
N TRP A 24 -23.41 -8.93 9.36
CA TRP A 24 -24.47 -8.02 9.76
C TRP A 24 -24.99 -8.33 11.16
N ILE A 25 -25.14 -9.63 11.49
CA ILE A 25 -25.50 -10.07 12.85
C ILE A 25 -24.43 -9.62 13.84
N SER A 26 -23.15 -9.83 13.51
CA SER A 26 -22.03 -9.42 14.35
C SER A 26 -21.97 -7.89 14.55
N LEU A 27 -22.21 -7.12 13.50
CA LEU A 27 -22.28 -5.66 13.59
C LEU A 27 -23.45 -5.22 14.50
N GLY A 28 -24.61 -5.88 14.36
CA GLY A 28 -25.78 -5.65 15.24
C GLY A 28 -25.47 -5.95 16.70
N LEU A 29 -24.78 -7.06 16.98
CA LEU A 29 -24.38 -7.43 18.34
C LEU A 29 -23.40 -6.43 18.93
N ILE A 30 -22.36 -6.03 18.19
CA ILE A 30 -21.40 -5.01 18.63
C ILE A 30 -22.11 -3.68 18.89
N ALA A 31 -23.01 -3.26 17.98
CA ALA A 31 -23.81 -2.06 18.17
C ALA A 31 -24.69 -2.13 19.43
N ALA A 32 -25.30 -3.30 19.70
CA ALA A 32 -26.08 -3.52 20.91
C ALA A 32 -25.23 -3.42 22.19
N VAL A 33 -24.00 -3.99 22.18
CA VAL A 33 -23.06 -3.90 23.30
C VAL A 33 -22.62 -2.44 23.52
N VAL A 34 -22.29 -1.71 22.45
CA VAL A 34 -21.92 -0.28 22.56
C VAL A 34 -23.09 0.55 23.07
N LEU A 35 -24.31 0.30 22.57
CA LEU A 35 -25.51 1.00 23.00
C LEU A 35 -25.82 0.70 24.47
N ALA A 36 -25.72 -0.57 24.88
CA ALA A 36 -25.89 -0.99 26.27
C ALA A 36 -24.85 -0.29 27.19
N ALA A 37 -23.60 -0.20 26.76
CA ALA A 37 -22.55 0.53 27.48
C ALA A 37 -22.87 2.02 27.64
N VAL A 38 -23.34 2.69 26.58
CA VAL A 38 -23.71 4.13 26.62
C VAL A 38 -24.94 4.35 27.49
N LEU A 39 -25.96 3.52 27.34
CA LEU A 39 -27.22 3.63 28.05
C LEU A 39 -27.22 2.93 29.45
N ALA A 40 -26.07 2.39 29.88
CA ALA A 40 -25.96 1.70 31.17
C ALA A 40 -26.62 2.45 32.36
N PRO A 41 -26.47 3.81 32.50
CA PRO A 41 -27.14 4.52 33.59
C PRO A 41 -28.66 4.52 33.52
N LEU A 42 -29.25 4.24 32.36
CA LEU A 42 -30.71 4.24 32.15
C LEU A 42 -31.32 2.83 32.22
N ILE A 43 -30.55 1.81 31.82
CA ILE A 43 -31.05 0.44 31.68
C ILE A 43 -30.59 -0.50 32.80
N ALA A 44 -29.56 -0.12 33.57
CA ALA A 44 -29.10 -0.92 34.68
C ALA A 44 -30.18 -0.97 35.78
N PRO A 45 -30.63 -2.17 36.20
CA PRO A 45 -31.69 -2.27 37.20
C PRO A 45 -31.26 -1.77 38.59
N HIS A 46 -29.97 -1.93 38.93
CA HIS A 46 -29.40 -1.54 40.22
C HIS A 46 -28.14 -0.66 40.03
N SER A 47 -27.74 0.01 41.14
CA SER A 47 -26.43 0.69 41.13
C SER A 47 -25.29 -0.35 41.09
N PRO A 48 -24.30 -0.22 40.22
CA PRO A 48 -23.18 -1.16 40.13
C PRO A 48 -22.27 -1.12 41.39
N PHE A 49 -22.46 -0.13 42.28
CA PHE A 49 -21.67 0.09 43.48
C PHE A 49 -22.41 -0.30 44.77
N PHE A 50 -23.73 -0.45 44.72
CA PHE A 50 -24.54 -0.80 45.87
C PHE A 50 -24.30 -2.25 46.27
N GLN A 51 -24.15 -2.50 47.56
CA GLN A 51 -23.95 -3.81 48.16
C GLN A 51 -25.22 -4.22 48.89
N GLU A 52 -25.77 -5.35 48.54
CA GLU A 52 -26.95 -5.94 49.22
C GLU A 52 -26.55 -6.54 50.57
N ALA A 53 -27.51 -6.62 51.47
CA ALA A 53 -27.29 -7.18 52.81
C ALA A 53 -27.00 -8.68 52.81
N SER A 54 -27.47 -9.41 51.80
CA SER A 54 -27.27 -10.87 51.66
C SER A 54 -26.89 -11.22 50.24
N GLY A 55 -25.91 -12.12 50.07
CA GLY A 55 -25.53 -12.66 48.76
C GLY A 55 -26.59 -13.63 48.21
N GLY A 56 -26.62 -13.75 46.88
CA GLY A 56 -27.57 -14.67 46.24
C GLY A 56 -27.19 -14.99 44.79
N GLY A 57 -27.66 -16.15 44.33
CA GLY A 57 -27.60 -16.58 42.94
C GLY A 57 -28.61 -15.84 42.05
N PRO A 58 -28.69 -16.18 40.78
CA PRO A 58 -29.67 -15.64 39.85
C PRO A 58 -31.10 -15.75 40.40
N SER A 59 -31.84 -14.63 40.39
CA SER A 59 -33.18 -14.50 40.92
C SER A 59 -34.03 -13.56 40.07
N ALA A 60 -35.32 -13.42 40.38
CA ALA A 60 -36.20 -12.47 39.67
C ALA A 60 -35.77 -11.01 39.88
N GLU A 61 -35.15 -10.70 41.01
CA GLU A 61 -34.62 -9.35 41.34
C GLU A 61 -33.22 -9.14 40.79
N HIS A 62 -32.33 -10.16 40.83
CA HIS A 62 -30.99 -10.14 40.33
C HIS A 62 -30.79 -11.21 39.24
N TRP A 63 -31.10 -10.87 38.00
CA TRP A 63 -31.16 -11.82 36.87
C TRP A 63 -29.87 -12.62 36.66
N MET A 64 -28.71 -12.01 36.92
CA MET A 64 -27.40 -12.67 36.81
C MET A 64 -26.78 -12.98 38.18
N GLY A 65 -27.52 -12.75 39.26
CA GLY A 65 -27.04 -12.93 40.62
C GLY A 65 -26.16 -11.80 41.13
N LEU A 66 -25.62 -11.98 42.33
CA LEU A 66 -24.73 -11.06 43.00
C LEU A 66 -23.30 -11.57 42.95
N ASP A 67 -22.33 -10.64 42.97
CA ASP A 67 -20.90 -10.95 43.04
C ASP A 67 -20.44 -11.28 44.48
N SER A 68 -19.14 -11.53 44.67
CA SER A 68 -18.54 -11.83 45.97
C SER A 68 -18.65 -10.70 46.99
N ALA A 69 -18.97 -9.48 46.57
CA ALA A 69 -19.21 -8.31 47.40
C ALA A 69 -20.69 -7.92 47.44
N ASN A 70 -21.59 -8.84 47.07
CA ASN A 70 -23.02 -8.65 47.04
C ASN A 70 -23.52 -7.52 46.14
N ARG A 71 -22.87 -7.29 45.00
CA ARG A 71 -23.24 -6.26 44.02
C ARG A 71 -23.88 -6.93 42.78
N ASP A 72 -24.88 -6.30 42.17
CA ASP A 72 -25.59 -6.83 41.01
C ASP A 72 -24.69 -7.02 39.78
N ILE A 73 -24.54 -8.26 39.31
CA ILE A 73 -23.64 -8.62 38.20
C ILE A 73 -24.11 -7.99 36.89
N LEU A 74 -25.42 -8.00 36.57
CA LEU A 74 -25.94 -7.43 35.33
C LEU A 74 -25.61 -5.94 35.24
N SER A 75 -25.89 -5.17 36.29
CA SER A 75 -25.56 -3.74 36.34
C SER A 75 -24.05 -3.50 36.18
N ARG A 76 -23.22 -4.32 36.83
CA ARG A 76 -21.77 -4.23 36.72
C ARG A 76 -21.27 -4.58 35.31
N LEU A 77 -21.90 -5.52 34.61
CA LEU A 77 -21.55 -5.85 33.24
C LEU A 77 -21.92 -4.73 32.24
N LEU A 78 -23.09 -4.10 32.43
CA LEU A 78 -23.51 -2.96 31.61
C LEU A 78 -22.58 -1.76 31.78
N TYR A 79 -22.22 -1.39 33.01
CA TYR A 79 -21.27 -0.33 33.29
C TYR A 79 -19.84 -0.73 32.90
N GLY A 80 -19.45 -1.97 33.13
CA GLY A 80 -18.14 -2.51 32.82
C GLY A 80 -17.85 -2.54 31.32
N ALA A 81 -18.88 -2.67 30.48
CA ALA A 81 -18.74 -2.57 29.05
C ALA A 81 -18.06 -1.28 28.59
N ARG A 82 -18.32 -0.14 29.27
CA ARG A 82 -17.69 1.14 28.97
C ARG A 82 -16.18 1.08 29.08
N TRP A 83 -15.69 0.58 30.21
CA TRP A 83 -14.24 0.54 30.48
C TRP A 83 -13.55 -0.51 29.63
N SER A 84 -14.15 -1.71 29.46
CA SER A 84 -13.57 -2.73 28.58
C SER A 84 -13.49 -2.26 27.12
N LEU A 85 -14.52 -1.57 26.61
CA LEU A 85 -14.49 -1.00 25.26
C LEU A 85 -13.53 0.19 25.15
N VAL A 86 -13.49 1.10 26.13
CA VAL A 86 -12.56 2.24 26.13
C VAL A 86 -11.12 1.75 26.16
N ILE A 87 -10.79 0.74 26.95
CA ILE A 87 -9.45 0.14 27.00
C ILE A 87 -9.12 -0.54 25.67
N GLY A 88 -10.02 -1.39 25.15
CA GLY A 88 -9.78 -2.10 23.90
C GLY A 88 -9.58 -1.17 22.70
N LEU A 89 -10.49 -0.22 22.51
CA LEU A 89 -10.42 0.76 21.42
C LEU A 89 -9.28 1.76 21.62
N GLY A 90 -9.10 2.26 22.84
CA GLY A 90 -8.06 3.24 23.17
C GLY A 90 -6.66 2.68 23.00
N ALA A 91 -6.41 1.48 23.51
CA ALA A 91 -5.12 0.81 23.39
C ALA A 91 -4.79 0.50 21.92
N THR A 92 -5.76 -0.06 21.18
CA THR A 92 -5.57 -0.37 19.76
C THR A 92 -5.41 0.91 18.94
N GLY A 93 -6.20 1.96 19.21
CA GLY A 93 -6.07 3.24 18.52
C GLY A 93 -4.71 3.90 18.75
N LEU A 94 -4.21 3.90 19.98
CA LEU A 94 -2.89 4.44 20.30
C LEU A 94 -1.77 3.58 19.69
N ALA A 95 -1.88 2.25 19.73
CA ALA A 95 -0.96 1.33 19.07
C ALA A 95 -0.96 1.53 17.56
N LEU A 96 -2.13 1.77 16.94
CA LEU A 96 -2.25 2.07 15.51
C LEU A 96 -1.50 3.35 15.15
N VAL A 97 -1.71 4.44 15.88
CA VAL A 97 -1.04 5.71 15.58
C VAL A 97 0.47 5.57 15.72
N ALA A 98 0.95 5.04 16.85
CA ALA A 98 2.38 4.86 17.10
C ALA A 98 3.00 3.84 16.12
N GLY A 99 2.38 2.67 15.96
CA GLY A 99 2.83 1.61 15.07
C GLY A 99 2.83 2.03 13.60
N ALA A 100 1.82 2.80 13.15
CA ALA A 100 1.77 3.32 11.79
C ALA A 100 2.93 4.27 11.49
N VAL A 101 3.24 5.18 12.41
CA VAL A 101 4.38 6.08 12.25
C VAL A 101 5.69 5.31 12.21
N ILE A 102 5.92 4.42 13.19
CA ILE A 102 7.16 3.63 13.29
C ILE A 102 7.32 2.71 12.07
N GLY A 103 6.26 1.97 11.69
CA GLY A 103 6.28 1.06 10.55
C GLY A 103 6.51 1.78 9.22
N ALA A 104 5.85 2.94 9.01
CA ALA A 104 6.05 3.74 7.82
C ALA A 104 7.46 4.35 7.74
N VAL A 105 8.00 4.83 8.86
CA VAL A 105 9.39 5.33 8.95
C VAL A 105 10.38 4.22 8.66
N ALA A 106 10.23 3.04 9.26
CA ALA A 106 11.09 1.88 9.01
C ALA A 106 11.08 1.49 7.53
N ALA A 107 9.88 1.32 6.93
CA ALA A 107 9.72 0.92 5.53
C ALA A 107 10.36 1.90 4.52
N THR A 108 10.39 3.19 4.85
CA THR A 108 10.84 4.24 3.91
C THR A 108 12.25 4.75 4.17
N SER A 109 12.86 4.33 5.26
CA SER A 109 14.21 4.72 5.67
C SER A 109 15.32 3.88 5.01
N ARG A 110 16.58 4.15 5.36
CA ARG A 110 17.73 3.34 4.95
C ARG A 110 17.68 1.98 5.66
N LYS A 111 18.26 0.94 5.06
CA LYS A 111 18.30 -0.43 5.60
C LYS A 111 18.76 -0.49 7.07
N ALA A 112 19.81 0.26 7.43
CA ALA A 112 20.29 0.29 8.82
C ALA A 112 19.26 0.82 9.82
N VAL A 113 18.46 1.86 9.44
CA VAL A 113 17.39 2.39 10.31
C VAL A 113 16.26 1.39 10.44
N ASP A 114 15.86 0.77 9.32
CA ASP A 114 14.84 -0.27 9.30
C ASP A 114 15.22 -1.44 10.20
N GLU A 115 16.43 -1.99 10.06
CA GLU A 115 16.94 -3.09 10.88
C GLU A 115 17.02 -2.71 12.37
N THR A 116 17.52 -1.51 12.68
CA THR A 116 17.60 -1.05 14.08
C THR A 116 16.23 -0.93 14.73
N VAL A 117 15.27 -0.30 14.03
CA VAL A 117 13.90 -0.17 14.53
C VAL A 117 13.27 -1.54 14.75
N MET A 118 13.39 -2.46 13.77
CA MET A 118 12.84 -3.81 13.92
C MET A 118 13.47 -4.56 15.09
N ARG A 119 14.79 -4.45 15.32
CA ARG A 119 15.46 -5.07 16.49
C ARG A 119 14.98 -4.51 17.82
N LEU A 120 14.75 -3.19 17.90
CA LEU A 120 14.19 -2.59 19.11
C LEU A 120 12.78 -3.12 19.42
N LEU A 121 11.96 -3.27 18.38
CA LEU A 121 10.62 -3.87 18.52
C LEU A 121 10.70 -5.36 18.91
N ASP A 122 11.70 -6.10 18.39
CA ASP A 122 11.95 -7.49 18.77
C ASP A 122 12.26 -7.62 20.27
N VAL A 123 13.03 -6.68 20.84
CA VAL A 123 13.34 -6.66 22.29
C VAL A 123 12.06 -6.52 23.12
N ILE A 124 11.14 -5.63 22.72
CA ILE A 124 9.85 -5.48 23.42
C ILE A 124 9.06 -6.80 23.38
N MET A 125 9.01 -7.45 22.22
CA MET A 125 8.25 -8.69 22.01
C MET A 125 8.90 -9.93 22.65
N ALA A 126 10.18 -9.86 23.05
CA ALA A 126 10.86 -10.94 23.76
C ALA A 126 10.33 -11.10 25.20
N PHE A 127 9.72 -10.07 25.78
CA PHE A 127 9.13 -10.17 27.10
C PHE A 127 7.73 -10.80 27.04
N PRO A 128 7.37 -11.67 28.01
CA PRO A 128 5.99 -12.14 28.14
C PRO A 128 5.03 -10.96 28.36
N GLY A 129 4.11 -10.75 27.40
CA GLY A 129 3.27 -9.53 27.36
C GLY A 129 2.50 -9.28 28.66
N ILE A 130 1.86 -10.31 29.24
CA ILE A 130 1.11 -10.19 30.49
C ILE A 130 2.02 -9.79 31.65
N ALA A 131 3.22 -10.37 31.75
CA ALA A 131 4.18 -10.05 32.81
C ALA A 131 4.67 -8.59 32.68
N LEU A 132 5.01 -8.16 31.46
CA LEU A 132 5.45 -6.78 31.22
C LEU A 132 4.34 -5.77 31.51
N ALA A 133 3.09 -6.05 31.09
CA ALA A 133 1.95 -5.20 31.41
C ALA A 133 1.70 -5.11 32.91
N ALA A 134 1.75 -6.24 33.63
CA ALA A 134 1.58 -6.27 35.08
C ALA A 134 2.66 -5.43 35.80
N VAL A 135 3.91 -5.49 35.36
CA VAL A 135 4.99 -4.65 35.89
C VAL A 135 4.72 -3.16 35.62
N LEU A 136 4.31 -2.80 34.40
CA LEU A 136 3.96 -1.41 34.06
C LEU A 136 2.82 -0.89 34.94
N VAL A 137 1.77 -1.68 35.14
CA VAL A 137 0.63 -1.32 36.00
C VAL A 137 1.06 -1.24 37.47
N ALA A 138 1.94 -2.14 37.94
CA ALA A 138 2.44 -2.09 39.31
C ALA A 138 3.26 -0.81 39.59
N VAL A 139 4.08 -0.38 38.63
CA VAL A 139 4.92 0.82 38.73
C VAL A 139 4.13 2.11 38.61
N PHE A 140 3.25 2.21 37.58
CA PHE A 140 2.55 3.45 37.23
C PHE A 140 1.13 3.55 37.81
N GLY A 141 0.64 2.47 38.42
CA GLY A 141 -0.70 2.38 38.99
C GLY A 141 -1.73 1.76 38.05
N GLY A 142 -2.82 1.19 38.61
CA GLY A 142 -3.90 0.52 37.86
C GLY A 142 -5.02 1.47 37.39
N SER A 143 -4.69 2.64 36.86
CA SER A 143 -5.68 3.54 36.27
C SER A 143 -5.95 3.18 34.80
N VAL A 144 -7.16 3.50 34.29
CA VAL A 144 -7.53 3.22 32.91
C VAL A 144 -6.53 3.81 31.88
N PRO A 145 -6.05 5.05 32.02
CA PRO A 145 -5.03 5.59 31.10
C PRO A 145 -3.73 4.77 31.09
N VAL A 146 -3.29 4.28 32.25
CA VAL A 146 -2.08 3.44 32.37
C VAL A 146 -2.29 2.09 31.70
N LEU A 147 -3.46 1.47 31.86
CA LEU A 147 -3.82 0.23 31.17
C LEU A 147 -3.84 0.41 29.66
N VAL A 148 -4.45 1.49 29.17
CA VAL A 148 -4.47 1.83 27.75
C VAL A 148 -3.05 2.00 27.20
N MET A 149 -2.19 2.75 27.90
CA MET A 149 -0.81 2.96 27.48
C MET A 149 0.03 1.68 27.53
N ALA A 150 -0.13 0.86 28.57
CA ALA A 150 0.61 -0.39 28.71
C ALA A 150 0.25 -1.39 27.59
N ILE A 151 -1.04 -1.58 27.33
CA ILE A 151 -1.50 -2.46 26.26
C ILE A 151 -1.11 -1.90 24.89
N ALA A 152 -1.24 -0.59 24.68
CA ALA A 152 -0.82 0.06 23.44
C ALA A 152 0.68 -0.12 23.16
N PHE A 153 1.51 0.01 24.17
CA PHE A 153 2.96 -0.20 24.08
C PHE A 153 3.30 -1.63 23.64
N LEU A 154 2.60 -2.63 24.19
CA LEU A 154 2.79 -4.03 23.83
C LEU A 154 2.30 -4.38 22.43
N TYR A 155 1.25 -3.72 21.95
CA TYR A 155 0.65 -3.98 20.63
C TYR A 155 1.30 -3.20 19.51
N MET A 156 1.95 -2.07 19.83
CA MET A 156 2.64 -1.21 18.88
C MET A 156 3.63 -1.96 17.96
N PRO A 157 4.47 -2.92 18.43
CA PRO A 157 5.38 -3.67 17.58
C PRO A 157 4.67 -4.49 16.50
N SER A 158 3.57 -5.17 16.85
CA SER A 158 2.78 -5.98 15.92
C SER A 158 2.16 -5.10 14.83
N VAL A 159 1.57 -3.97 15.22
CA VAL A 159 1.01 -2.99 14.28
C VAL A 159 2.11 -2.41 13.38
N ALA A 160 3.26 -2.04 13.95
CA ALA A 160 4.39 -1.49 13.18
C ALA A 160 4.89 -2.46 12.11
N ARG A 161 4.98 -3.76 12.41
CA ARG A 161 5.35 -4.79 11.44
C ARG A 161 4.33 -4.94 10.32
N VAL A 162 3.03 -4.96 10.64
CA VAL A 162 1.96 -5.06 9.65
C VAL A 162 1.95 -3.83 8.74
N VAL A 163 2.06 -2.64 9.32
CA VAL A 163 2.14 -1.39 8.54
C VAL A 163 3.39 -1.38 7.67
N ARG A 164 4.56 -1.75 8.22
CA ARG A 164 5.82 -1.83 7.46
C ARG A 164 5.69 -2.76 6.25
N ALA A 165 5.14 -3.96 6.44
CA ALA A 165 4.96 -4.93 5.36
C ALA A 165 4.05 -4.38 4.25
N ASN A 166 2.91 -3.78 4.62
CA ASN A 166 1.98 -3.17 3.66
C ASN A 166 2.60 -1.97 2.95
N VAL A 167 3.33 -1.11 3.66
CA VAL A 167 4.02 0.04 3.05
C VAL A 167 5.09 -0.43 2.08
N LEU A 168 5.90 -1.44 2.40
CA LEU A 168 6.92 -1.99 1.50
C LEU A 168 6.29 -2.58 0.23
N ALA A 169 5.18 -3.31 0.35
CA ALA A 169 4.44 -3.83 -0.80
C ALA A 169 3.97 -2.70 -1.72
N GLN A 170 3.37 -1.65 -1.17
CA GLN A 170 2.93 -0.50 -1.96
C GLN A 170 4.09 0.34 -2.54
N TYR A 171 5.24 0.33 -1.87
CA TYR A 171 6.43 1.08 -2.33
C TYR A 171 7.10 0.45 -3.56
N GLY A 172 6.81 -0.81 -3.85
CA GLY A 172 7.22 -1.51 -5.06
C GLY A 172 6.33 -1.26 -6.27
N GLU A 173 5.15 -0.64 -6.11
CA GLU A 173 4.20 -0.41 -7.20
C GLU A 173 4.62 0.79 -8.07
N ASP A 174 4.30 0.70 -9.37
CA ASP A 174 4.71 1.70 -10.37
C ASP A 174 4.12 3.09 -10.13
N TYR A 175 2.93 3.19 -9.53
CA TYR A 175 2.36 4.50 -9.20
C TYR A 175 3.22 5.26 -8.18
N VAL A 176 3.92 4.56 -7.28
CA VAL A 176 4.88 5.19 -6.35
C VAL A 176 6.14 5.64 -7.10
N ALA A 177 6.60 4.83 -8.07
CA ALA A 177 7.71 5.20 -8.94
C ALA A 177 7.34 6.45 -9.78
N ALA A 178 6.15 6.50 -10.35
CA ALA A 178 5.63 7.65 -11.08
C ALA A 178 5.61 8.93 -10.21
N GLU A 179 5.14 8.83 -8.96
CA GLU A 179 5.16 9.98 -8.02
C GLU A 179 6.58 10.45 -7.67
N ARG A 180 7.56 9.54 -7.66
CA ARG A 180 8.99 9.91 -7.47
C ARG A 180 9.54 10.66 -8.68
N ILE A 181 9.19 10.24 -9.90
CA ILE A 181 9.57 10.92 -11.15
C ILE A 181 9.05 12.35 -11.15
N ILE A 182 7.80 12.55 -10.75
CA ILE A 182 7.17 13.87 -10.67
C ILE A 182 7.79 14.75 -9.57
N GLY A 183 8.74 14.23 -8.79
CA GLY A 183 9.44 14.96 -7.75
C GLY A 183 8.73 14.99 -6.40
N ALA A 184 7.78 14.08 -6.14
CA ALA A 184 7.14 13.98 -4.84
C ALA A 184 8.13 13.60 -3.73
N ARG A 185 7.98 14.23 -2.55
CA ARG A 185 8.77 13.89 -1.36
C ARG A 185 8.22 12.64 -0.70
N THR A 186 9.10 11.81 -0.10
CA THR A 186 8.71 10.58 0.61
C THR A 186 7.54 10.75 1.58
N PRO A 187 7.50 11.75 2.50
CA PRO A 187 6.34 11.91 3.40
C PRO A 187 5.03 12.17 2.65
N HIS A 188 5.09 12.90 1.53
CA HIS A 188 3.90 13.16 0.73
C HIS A 188 3.37 11.89 0.05
N ILE A 189 4.28 11.05 -0.49
CA ILE A 189 3.93 9.77 -1.10
C ILE A 189 3.28 8.87 -0.05
N VAL A 190 3.90 8.73 1.13
CA VAL A 190 3.38 7.88 2.21
C VAL A 190 2.00 8.35 2.65
N VAL A 191 1.85 9.61 3.06
CA VAL A 191 0.60 10.09 3.66
C VAL A 191 -0.54 10.16 2.65
N LYS A 192 -0.27 10.48 1.38
CA LYS A 192 -1.33 10.76 0.41
C LYS A 192 -1.64 9.61 -0.54
N HIS A 193 -0.67 8.74 -0.81
CA HIS A 193 -0.80 7.67 -1.79
C HIS A 193 -0.77 6.28 -1.14
N VAL A 194 0.22 6.03 -0.29
CA VAL A 194 0.44 4.71 0.30
C VAL A 194 -0.55 4.43 1.43
N THR A 195 -0.76 5.39 2.34
CA THR A 195 -1.66 5.21 3.50
C THR A 195 -3.08 4.83 3.09
N ILE A 196 -3.62 5.40 2.01
CA ILE A 196 -4.98 5.09 1.54
C ILE A 196 -5.08 3.62 1.10
N ASN A 197 -4.06 3.10 0.43
CA ASN A 197 -4.03 1.71 -0.05
C ASN A 197 -3.70 0.71 1.06
N CYS A 198 -2.95 1.14 2.10
CA CYS A 198 -2.64 0.32 3.28
C CYS A 198 -3.76 0.34 4.33
N ALA A 199 -4.68 1.30 4.29
CA ALA A 199 -5.68 1.49 5.35
C ALA A 199 -6.56 0.26 5.55
N ALA A 200 -7.01 -0.37 4.46
CA ALA A 200 -7.88 -1.53 4.51
C ALA A 200 -7.28 -2.71 5.30
N PRO A 201 -6.14 -3.30 4.91
CA PRO A 201 -5.57 -4.43 5.65
C PRO A 201 -5.14 -4.05 7.07
N VAL A 202 -4.68 -2.82 7.30
CA VAL A 202 -4.29 -2.36 8.64
C VAL A 202 -5.51 -2.21 9.56
N LEU A 203 -6.62 -1.65 9.09
CA LEU A 203 -7.84 -1.51 9.89
C LEU A 203 -8.48 -2.86 10.20
N VAL A 204 -8.48 -3.81 9.25
CA VAL A 204 -8.91 -5.20 9.51
C VAL A 204 -8.08 -5.82 10.63
N PHE A 205 -6.76 -5.70 10.57
CA PHE A 205 -5.86 -6.17 11.63
C PHE A 205 -6.17 -5.51 12.98
N CYS A 206 -6.40 -4.19 13.00
CA CYS A 206 -6.76 -3.47 14.22
C CYS A 206 -8.11 -3.91 14.81
N THR A 207 -9.07 -4.35 14.00
CA THR A 207 -10.34 -4.87 14.52
C THR A 207 -10.12 -6.15 15.34
N VAL A 208 -9.24 -7.03 14.90
CA VAL A 208 -8.82 -8.22 15.67
C VAL A 208 -8.09 -7.79 16.95
N MET A 209 -7.22 -6.79 16.86
CA MET A 209 -6.48 -6.28 18.02
C MET A 209 -7.38 -5.68 19.11
N VAL A 210 -8.56 -5.12 18.75
CA VAL A 210 -9.55 -4.67 19.75
C VAL A 210 -10.09 -5.86 20.53
N ALA A 211 -10.40 -6.96 19.84
CA ALA A 211 -10.88 -8.19 20.49
C ALA A 211 -9.81 -8.76 21.45
N ASP A 212 -8.56 -8.83 20.97
CA ASP A 212 -7.43 -9.29 21.79
C ASP A 212 -7.18 -8.37 23.00
N ALA A 213 -7.32 -7.05 22.85
CA ALA A 213 -7.12 -6.09 23.93
C ALA A 213 -8.18 -6.24 25.05
N ILE A 214 -9.42 -6.57 24.69
CA ILE A 214 -10.48 -6.87 25.69
C ILE A 214 -10.12 -8.14 26.49
N VAL A 215 -9.68 -9.21 25.81
CA VAL A 215 -9.25 -10.44 26.48
C VAL A 215 -8.01 -10.21 27.32
N PHE A 216 -7.06 -9.41 26.82
CA PHE A 216 -5.82 -9.09 27.52
C PHE A 216 -6.10 -8.28 28.80
N GLU A 217 -6.98 -7.29 28.74
CA GLU A 217 -7.45 -6.53 29.92
C GLU A 217 -8.11 -7.47 30.96
N ALA A 218 -8.99 -8.38 30.49
CA ALA A 218 -9.62 -9.34 31.37
C ALA A 218 -8.61 -10.25 32.06
N SER A 219 -7.56 -10.66 31.35
CA SER A 219 -6.45 -11.45 31.89
C SER A 219 -5.64 -10.68 32.94
N LEU A 220 -5.34 -9.39 32.69
CA LEU A 220 -4.70 -8.51 33.66
C LEU A 220 -5.55 -8.30 34.91
N SER A 221 -6.85 -8.08 34.73
CA SER A 221 -7.80 -7.95 35.83
C SER A 221 -7.85 -9.22 36.69
N PHE A 222 -7.81 -10.41 36.06
CA PHE A 222 -7.83 -11.70 36.77
C PHE A 222 -6.62 -11.91 37.69
N ILE A 223 -5.44 -11.38 37.32
CA ILE A 223 -4.23 -11.40 38.15
C ILE A 223 -4.12 -10.19 39.10
N GLY A 224 -5.16 -9.34 39.17
CA GLY A 224 -5.19 -8.17 40.05
C GLY A 224 -4.51 -6.92 39.50
N ALA A 225 -4.08 -6.93 38.24
CA ALA A 225 -3.45 -5.79 37.55
C ALA A 225 -4.40 -5.06 36.59
N GLY A 226 -5.71 -5.18 36.79
CA GLY A 226 -6.75 -4.56 35.96
C GLY A 226 -7.27 -3.23 36.49
N VAL A 227 -8.52 -2.91 36.09
CA VAL A 227 -9.25 -1.72 36.52
C VAL A 227 -9.49 -1.80 38.04
N ARG A 228 -9.12 -0.73 38.74
CA ARG A 228 -9.26 -0.67 40.21
C ARG A 228 -10.70 -0.41 40.63
N PRO A 229 -11.17 -1.06 41.73
CA PRO A 229 -12.43 -0.70 42.35
C PRO A 229 -12.48 0.82 42.68
N PRO A 230 -13.69 1.46 42.62
CA PRO A 230 -15.02 0.84 42.50
C PRO A 230 -15.46 0.56 41.06
N ASP A 231 -14.76 1.06 40.02
CA ASP A 231 -15.16 0.98 38.63
C ASP A 231 -15.17 -0.48 38.15
N PRO A 232 -16.28 -0.96 37.56
CA PRO A 232 -16.33 -2.30 36.99
C PRO A 232 -15.75 -2.32 35.56
N SER A 233 -15.03 -3.40 35.21
CA SER A 233 -14.76 -3.84 33.84
C SER A 233 -15.24 -5.31 33.73
N TRP A 234 -15.37 -5.82 32.50
CA TRP A 234 -15.71 -7.23 32.34
C TRP A 234 -14.68 -8.16 33.00
N GLY A 235 -13.41 -7.76 32.89
CA GLY A 235 -12.29 -8.48 33.52
C GLY A 235 -12.35 -8.43 35.05
N SER A 236 -12.68 -7.28 35.65
CA SER A 236 -12.79 -7.17 37.09
C SER A 236 -13.98 -7.96 37.63
N VAL A 237 -15.11 -8.03 36.89
CA VAL A 237 -16.26 -8.86 37.27
C VAL A 237 -15.91 -10.34 37.25
N ILE A 238 -15.16 -10.84 36.25
CA ILE A 238 -14.66 -12.22 36.24
C ILE A 238 -13.71 -12.46 37.40
N ALA A 239 -12.82 -11.55 37.71
CA ALA A 239 -11.86 -11.68 38.80
C ALA A 239 -12.57 -11.77 40.16
N ASP A 240 -13.59 -10.95 40.39
CA ASP A 240 -14.46 -11.03 41.61
C ASP A 240 -15.22 -12.37 41.67
N GLY A 241 -15.65 -12.88 40.50
CA GLY A 241 -16.34 -14.18 40.40
C GLY A 241 -15.48 -15.38 40.79
N LYS A 242 -14.13 -15.28 40.72
CA LYS A 242 -13.20 -16.35 41.09
C LYS A 242 -13.46 -16.88 42.52
N ASN A 243 -13.64 -15.99 43.47
CA ASN A 243 -13.90 -16.37 44.85
C ASN A 243 -15.31 -16.99 45.03
N LEU A 244 -16.26 -16.54 44.24
CA LEU A 244 -17.63 -17.04 44.27
C LEU A 244 -17.74 -18.48 43.75
N VAL A 245 -16.93 -18.84 42.75
CA VAL A 245 -16.88 -20.22 42.20
C VAL A 245 -16.48 -21.23 43.28
N LEU A 246 -15.58 -20.89 44.20
CA LEU A 246 -15.18 -21.76 45.31
C LEU A 246 -16.31 -22.03 46.29
N LEU A 247 -17.35 -21.17 46.29
CA LEU A 247 -18.55 -21.28 47.09
C LEU A 247 -19.75 -21.87 46.31
N GLY A 248 -19.51 -22.38 45.09
CA GLY A 248 -20.54 -22.95 44.20
C GLY A 248 -21.24 -21.92 43.32
N GLY A 249 -20.87 -20.64 43.34
CA GLY A 249 -21.48 -19.56 42.57
C GLY A 249 -20.89 -19.42 41.16
N TRP A 250 -21.25 -20.28 40.24
CA TRP A 250 -20.78 -20.33 38.86
C TRP A 250 -21.14 -19.08 38.03
N TRP A 251 -22.22 -18.39 38.36
CA TRP A 251 -22.78 -17.25 37.61
C TRP A 251 -21.81 -16.05 37.57
N GLY A 252 -20.98 -15.86 38.61
CA GLY A 252 -20.00 -14.76 38.68
C GLY A 252 -18.90 -14.83 37.64
N THR A 253 -18.69 -16.00 37.02
CA THR A 253 -17.67 -16.16 35.95
C THR A 253 -18.29 -16.46 34.59
N VAL A 254 -19.41 -17.22 34.56
CA VAL A 254 -20.04 -17.66 33.31
C VAL A 254 -20.66 -16.49 32.55
N PHE A 255 -21.42 -15.61 33.18
CA PHE A 255 -22.05 -14.48 32.48
C PHE A 255 -21.08 -13.48 31.92
N PRO A 256 -20.07 -12.95 32.66
CA PRO A 256 -19.06 -12.07 32.10
C PRO A 256 -18.19 -12.78 31.04
N GLY A 257 -17.83 -14.05 31.24
CA GLY A 257 -17.11 -14.86 30.27
C GLY A 257 -17.84 -15.02 28.95
N LEU A 258 -19.16 -15.31 29.02
CA LEU A 258 -20.02 -15.41 27.83
C LEU A 258 -20.13 -14.07 27.08
N LEU A 259 -20.23 -12.95 27.81
CA LEU A 259 -20.31 -11.63 27.19
C LEU A 259 -19.01 -11.26 26.46
N ILE A 260 -17.87 -11.55 27.07
CA ILE A 260 -16.55 -11.38 26.42
C ILE A 260 -16.46 -12.29 25.19
N LEU A 261 -16.79 -13.57 25.31
CA LEU A 261 -16.77 -14.53 24.21
C LEU A 261 -17.61 -14.06 23.03
N LEU A 262 -18.86 -13.66 23.26
CA LEU A 262 -19.75 -13.19 22.19
C LEU A 262 -19.25 -11.91 21.55
N THR A 263 -18.70 -10.97 22.32
CA THR A 263 -18.18 -9.72 21.79
C THR A 263 -16.91 -9.94 20.95
N VAL A 264 -15.98 -10.76 21.43
CA VAL A 264 -14.75 -11.13 20.73
C VAL A 264 -15.07 -11.90 19.45
N LEU A 265 -15.98 -12.87 19.51
CA LEU A 265 -16.44 -13.62 18.35
C LEU A 265 -17.06 -12.69 17.29
N ALA A 266 -17.91 -11.75 17.72
CA ALA A 266 -18.54 -10.78 16.82
C ALA A 266 -17.51 -9.86 16.17
N LEU A 267 -16.50 -9.39 16.90
CA LEU A 267 -15.41 -8.57 16.36
C LEU A 267 -14.59 -9.35 15.31
N ASN A 268 -14.26 -10.61 15.57
CA ASN A 268 -13.51 -11.44 14.64
C ASN A 268 -14.30 -11.74 13.36
N ILE A 269 -15.59 -12.12 13.47
CA ILE A 269 -16.47 -12.33 12.31
C ILE A 269 -16.63 -11.04 11.48
N LEU A 270 -16.77 -9.90 12.15
CA LEU A 270 -16.87 -8.62 11.48
C LEU A 270 -15.57 -8.28 10.74
N SER A 271 -14.41 -8.53 11.36
CA SER A 271 -13.08 -8.34 10.74
C SER A 271 -12.93 -9.17 9.46
N GLU A 272 -13.30 -10.46 9.51
CA GLU A 272 -13.29 -11.35 8.35
C GLU A 272 -14.24 -10.86 7.24
N GLY A 273 -15.45 -10.46 7.60
CA GLY A 273 -16.43 -9.95 6.66
C GLY A 273 -16.01 -8.64 5.99
N ILE A 274 -15.34 -7.75 6.70
CA ILE A 274 -14.76 -6.53 6.17
C ILE A 274 -13.59 -6.88 5.22
N SER A 275 -12.73 -7.82 5.61
CA SER A 275 -11.63 -8.31 4.77
C SER A 275 -12.14 -8.87 3.44
N ASP A 276 -13.16 -9.74 3.47
CA ASP A 276 -13.78 -10.31 2.28
C ASP A 276 -14.43 -9.24 1.38
N ALA A 277 -15.11 -8.26 1.97
CA ALA A 277 -15.76 -7.17 1.23
C ALA A 277 -14.74 -6.24 0.54
N TRP A 278 -13.54 -6.10 1.10
CA TRP A 278 -12.45 -5.31 0.52
C TRP A 278 -11.55 -6.12 -0.42
N ALA A 279 -11.47 -7.43 -0.25
CA ALA A 279 -10.81 -8.36 -1.17
C ALA A 279 -11.60 -8.60 -2.47
N ALA A 280 -12.70 -7.88 -2.71
CA ALA A 280 -13.42 -7.91 -3.99
C ALA A 280 -12.45 -7.64 -5.14
N PRO A 281 -12.59 -8.27 -6.33
CA PRO A 281 -11.54 -8.74 -7.19
C PRO A 281 -10.58 -7.63 -7.63
N ALA A 282 -9.53 -7.38 -6.89
CA ALA A 282 -8.26 -7.12 -7.54
C ALA A 282 -8.08 -8.36 -8.44
N ALA A 283 -8.14 -8.14 -9.75
CA ALA A 283 -7.85 -9.19 -10.71
C ALA A 283 -6.68 -10.00 -10.14
N ARG A 284 -6.92 -11.32 -9.94
CA ARG A 284 -5.86 -12.22 -9.51
C ARG A 284 -4.66 -11.85 -10.35
N LYS A 285 -3.65 -11.21 -9.75
CA LYS A 285 -2.33 -11.14 -10.35
C LYS A 285 -2.03 -12.61 -10.63
N ALA A 286 -2.03 -12.98 -11.90
CA ALA A 286 -1.39 -14.23 -12.27
C ALA A 286 -0.05 -14.19 -11.53
N PRO A 287 0.35 -15.24 -10.82
CA PRO A 287 1.65 -15.25 -10.18
C PRO A 287 2.61 -14.85 -11.28
N VAL A 288 3.27 -13.69 -11.12
CA VAL A 288 4.46 -13.38 -11.88
C VAL A 288 5.36 -14.54 -11.52
N ARG A 289 5.42 -15.54 -12.38
CA ARG A 289 6.48 -16.51 -12.36
C ARG A 289 7.72 -15.65 -12.36
N LYS A 290 8.42 -15.63 -11.23
CA LYS A 290 9.82 -15.30 -11.22
C LYS A 290 10.40 -16.32 -12.16
N ASP A 291 10.72 -15.93 -13.37
CA ASP A 291 11.53 -16.74 -14.27
C ASP A 291 12.95 -16.79 -13.69
N GLU A 292 13.09 -17.51 -12.57
CA GLU A 292 14.39 -17.92 -12.05
C GLU A 292 15.07 -18.83 -13.09
N ASP A 293 14.28 -19.53 -13.92
CA ASP A 293 14.79 -20.34 -15.03
C ASP A 293 15.33 -19.52 -16.23
N ALA A 294 14.96 -18.24 -16.37
CA ALA A 294 15.54 -17.38 -17.40
C ALA A 294 16.97 -16.93 -17.02
N PHE A 295 17.29 -16.91 -15.72
CA PHE A 295 18.61 -16.54 -15.21
C PHE A 295 19.68 -17.63 -15.46
N GLU A 296 19.29 -18.91 -15.50
CA GLU A 296 20.23 -20.02 -15.74
C GLU A 296 20.60 -20.20 -17.22
N ARG A 297 19.86 -19.61 -18.15
CA ARG A 297 20.10 -19.74 -19.59
C ARG A 297 21.00 -18.67 -20.21
N ALA A 298 21.27 -17.60 -19.51
CA ALA A 298 22.16 -16.55 -19.97
C ALA A 298 23.61 -16.85 -19.56
N GLN A 299 24.24 -17.84 -20.15
CA GLN A 299 25.69 -17.96 -20.10
C GLN A 299 26.30 -17.11 -21.22
N PRO A 300 27.17 -16.14 -20.92
CA PRO A 300 27.91 -15.41 -21.94
C PRO A 300 29.04 -16.30 -22.43
N GLY A 301 29.03 -16.62 -23.70
CA GLY A 301 30.22 -17.22 -24.31
C GLY A 301 30.00 -18.36 -25.30
N SER A 302 29.56 -18.03 -26.45
CA SER A 302 30.07 -18.61 -27.71
C SER A 302 29.74 -17.58 -28.79
N GLY A 303 30.70 -17.21 -29.61
CA GLY A 303 30.52 -16.25 -30.71
C GLY A 303 29.63 -16.79 -31.83
N GLU A 304 28.54 -17.46 -31.50
CA GLU A 304 27.51 -17.84 -32.44
C GLU A 304 26.63 -16.64 -32.76
N VAL A 305 26.52 -16.34 -34.03
CA VAL A 305 25.57 -15.36 -34.54
C VAL A 305 24.16 -15.87 -34.24
N VAL A 306 23.50 -15.29 -33.27
CA VAL A 306 22.12 -15.65 -32.91
C VAL A 306 21.20 -14.94 -33.88
N GLU A 307 20.51 -15.68 -34.74
CA GLU A 307 19.43 -15.16 -35.57
C GLU A 307 18.17 -14.99 -34.71
N LEU A 308 17.82 -13.73 -34.41
CA LEU A 308 16.53 -13.42 -33.81
C LEU A 308 15.42 -13.59 -34.86
N PRO A 309 14.37 -14.39 -34.60
CA PRO A 309 13.27 -14.56 -35.54
C PRO A 309 12.64 -13.22 -35.95
N GLY A 310 12.54 -12.96 -37.26
CA GLY A 310 11.97 -11.74 -37.80
C GLY A 310 12.91 -10.53 -37.85
N LEU A 311 14.17 -10.63 -37.42
CA LEU A 311 15.13 -9.51 -37.43
C LEU A 311 15.44 -9.06 -38.86
N ALA A 312 15.63 -9.98 -39.80
CA ALA A 312 15.89 -9.66 -41.20
C ALA A 312 14.71 -8.91 -41.86
N GLU A 313 13.49 -9.37 -41.61
CA GLU A 313 12.26 -8.72 -42.11
C GLU A 313 12.07 -7.33 -41.47
N ALA A 314 12.32 -7.20 -40.18
CA ALA A 314 12.26 -5.91 -39.49
C ALA A 314 13.32 -4.92 -40.01
N ALA A 315 14.54 -5.39 -40.27
CA ALA A 315 15.61 -4.59 -40.88
C ALA A 315 15.25 -4.11 -42.29
N GLN A 316 14.63 -4.98 -43.11
CA GLN A 316 14.17 -4.62 -44.44
C GLN A 316 13.06 -3.55 -44.39
N ARG A 317 12.04 -3.72 -43.56
CA ARG A 317 10.96 -2.73 -43.36
C ARG A 317 11.50 -1.38 -42.88
N LEU A 318 12.45 -1.41 -41.95
CA LEU A 318 13.10 -0.18 -41.48
C LEU A 318 13.91 0.51 -42.59
N ALA A 319 14.64 -0.27 -43.41
CA ALA A 319 15.42 0.27 -44.54
C ALA A 319 14.51 0.89 -45.61
N GLU A 320 13.38 0.31 -45.94
CA GLU A 320 12.38 0.83 -46.90
C GLU A 320 11.76 2.16 -46.44
N ARG A 321 11.72 2.40 -45.12
CA ARG A 321 11.17 3.61 -44.51
C ARG A 321 12.21 4.61 -44.04
N ALA A 322 13.51 4.33 -44.29
CA ALA A 322 14.60 5.12 -43.78
C ALA A 322 14.36 6.64 -43.93
N ARG A 323 14.15 7.32 -42.82
CA ARG A 323 14.02 8.78 -42.76
C ARG A 323 15.41 9.37 -42.39
N PRO A 324 15.76 10.55 -42.91
CA PRO A 324 16.96 11.21 -42.44
C PRO A 324 16.85 11.49 -40.95
N LEU A 325 17.84 11.03 -40.16
CA LEU A 325 17.86 11.26 -38.72
C LEU A 325 17.88 12.78 -38.44
N PRO A 326 17.17 13.20 -37.37
CA PRO A 326 17.19 14.59 -36.95
C PRO A 326 18.62 15.10 -36.77
N GLN A 327 18.91 16.30 -37.30
CA GLN A 327 20.24 16.91 -37.18
C GLN A 327 20.38 17.57 -35.79
N GLY A 328 21.58 17.50 -35.20
CA GLY A 328 21.88 18.13 -33.91
C GLY A 328 22.58 17.21 -32.92
N PRO A 329 23.04 17.76 -31.80
CA PRO A 329 23.66 16.98 -30.74
C PRO A 329 22.62 16.04 -30.09
N PRO A 330 23.04 14.84 -29.62
CA PRO A 330 22.13 13.92 -28.94
C PRO A 330 21.60 14.53 -27.65
N ILE A 331 20.31 14.34 -27.41
CA ILE A 331 19.65 14.72 -26.15
C ILE A 331 19.93 13.72 -25.01
N LEU A 332 20.11 12.44 -25.38
CA LEU A 332 20.51 11.37 -24.46
C LEU A 332 21.71 10.64 -25.07
N THR A 333 22.73 10.40 -24.25
CA THR A 333 23.88 9.58 -24.59
C THR A 333 24.10 8.55 -23.47
N VAL A 334 24.13 7.28 -23.83
CA VAL A 334 24.46 6.15 -22.96
C VAL A 334 25.80 5.58 -23.43
N GLU A 335 26.78 5.50 -22.52
CA GLU A 335 28.13 5.03 -22.85
C GLU A 335 28.59 3.99 -21.83
N ARG A 336 28.92 2.78 -22.31
CA ARG A 336 29.47 1.68 -21.53
C ARG A 336 28.66 1.39 -20.26
N LEU A 337 27.33 1.46 -20.35
CA LEU A 337 26.43 1.24 -19.23
C LEU A 337 26.46 -0.24 -18.83
N ARG A 338 26.77 -0.51 -17.55
CA ARG A 338 26.74 -1.84 -16.93
C ARG A 338 25.81 -1.82 -15.74
N ILE A 339 25.00 -2.86 -15.59
CA ILE A 339 24.04 -2.99 -14.50
C ILE A 339 24.05 -4.44 -14.01
N GLY A 340 24.37 -4.65 -12.73
CA GLY A 340 24.37 -5.97 -12.08
C GLY A 340 23.82 -5.89 -10.64
N PHE A 341 23.57 -7.05 -10.02
CA PHE A 341 23.03 -7.14 -8.66
C PHE A 341 23.97 -7.86 -7.68
N THR A 342 24.63 -8.91 -8.10
CA THR A 342 25.50 -9.72 -7.27
C THR A 342 26.94 -9.68 -7.80
N GLU A 343 27.93 -10.00 -6.97
CA GLU A 343 29.31 -10.08 -7.41
C GLU A 343 29.44 -11.09 -8.56
N GLY A 344 29.77 -10.61 -9.75
CA GLY A 344 30.23 -11.41 -10.88
C GLY A 344 29.34 -11.46 -12.12
N VAL A 345 28.06 -11.07 -12.10
CA VAL A 345 27.20 -11.12 -13.30
C VAL A 345 26.52 -9.77 -13.55
N ASP A 346 26.85 -9.13 -14.67
CA ASP A 346 26.15 -7.95 -15.16
C ASP A 346 24.99 -8.40 -16.07
N ILE A 347 23.78 -7.90 -15.78
CA ILE A 347 22.58 -8.12 -16.62
C ILE A 347 22.66 -7.28 -17.88
N VAL A 348 23.25 -6.10 -17.75
CA VAL A 348 23.56 -5.19 -18.86
C VAL A 348 25.06 -4.98 -18.85
N ASP A 349 25.73 -5.30 -19.96
CA ASP A 349 27.17 -5.33 -20.06
C ASP A 349 27.69 -4.38 -21.14
N GLY A 350 28.04 -3.16 -20.74
CA GLY A 350 28.79 -2.22 -21.54
C GLY A 350 28.04 -1.61 -22.72
N ILE A 351 26.71 -1.53 -22.67
CA ILE A 351 25.90 -1.00 -23.78
C ILE A 351 26.13 0.51 -24.01
N GLY A 352 25.94 0.93 -25.28
CA GLY A 352 26.06 2.33 -25.68
C GLY A 352 25.12 2.68 -26.83
N PHE A 353 24.37 3.79 -26.69
CA PHE A 353 23.54 4.36 -27.75
C PHE A 353 23.24 5.84 -27.48
N GLU A 354 22.77 6.52 -28.51
CA GLU A 354 22.40 7.92 -28.47
C GLU A 354 20.97 8.12 -28.94
N VAL A 355 20.31 9.16 -28.46
CA VAL A 355 18.99 9.60 -28.92
C VAL A 355 19.05 11.08 -29.26
N ARG A 356 18.54 11.46 -30.40
CA ARG A 356 18.48 12.86 -30.86
C ARG A 356 17.14 13.52 -30.56
N PRO A 357 17.05 14.83 -30.47
CA PRO A 357 15.76 15.52 -30.29
C PRO A 357 14.79 15.14 -31.41
N GLY A 358 13.55 14.77 -31.03
CA GLY A 358 12.48 14.34 -31.95
C GLY A 358 12.68 12.95 -32.56
N GLU A 359 13.74 12.20 -32.26
CA GLU A 359 13.98 10.83 -32.73
C GLU A 359 13.07 9.83 -32.01
N VAL A 360 12.60 8.81 -32.72
CA VAL A 360 12.01 7.61 -32.15
C VAL A 360 13.02 6.47 -32.22
N LEU A 361 13.62 6.12 -31.07
CA LEU A 361 14.54 5.01 -30.95
C LEU A 361 13.81 3.78 -30.43
N GLY A 362 13.84 2.68 -31.19
CA GLY A 362 13.37 1.36 -30.73
C GLY A 362 14.46 0.65 -29.93
N LEU A 363 14.14 0.16 -28.73
CA LEU A 363 14.99 -0.73 -27.94
C LEU A 363 14.33 -2.09 -27.85
N VAL A 364 14.84 -3.06 -28.61
CA VAL A 364 14.22 -4.38 -28.77
C VAL A 364 15.16 -5.50 -28.32
N GLY A 365 14.61 -6.70 -28.10
CA GLY A 365 15.39 -7.88 -27.72
C GLY A 365 14.53 -8.87 -26.94
N GLU A 366 15.11 -10.00 -26.57
CA GLU A 366 14.43 -11.06 -25.81
C GLU A 366 14.01 -10.60 -24.41
N SER A 367 13.04 -11.29 -23.81
CA SER A 367 12.66 -11.07 -22.42
C SER A 367 13.84 -11.37 -21.49
N GLY A 368 14.10 -10.50 -20.53
CA GLY A 368 15.21 -10.67 -19.57
C GLY A 368 16.57 -10.09 -20.02
N CYS A 369 16.75 -9.64 -21.26
CA CYS A 369 18.04 -9.09 -21.74
C CYS A 369 18.39 -7.70 -21.16
N GLY A 370 17.60 -7.12 -20.26
CA GLY A 370 17.93 -5.88 -19.56
C GLY A 370 17.30 -4.60 -20.11
N LYS A 371 16.36 -4.65 -21.09
CA LYS A 371 15.71 -3.46 -21.70
C LYS A 371 15.01 -2.57 -20.66
N SER A 372 14.08 -3.13 -19.88
CA SER A 372 13.36 -2.38 -18.86
C SER A 372 14.29 -1.89 -17.75
N LEU A 373 15.31 -2.67 -17.40
CA LEU A 373 16.32 -2.26 -16.42
C LEU A 373 17.15 -1.07 -16.94
N THR A 374 17.50 -1.07 -18.23
CA THR A 374 18.14 0.07 -18.90
C THR A 374 17.24 1.30 -18.90
N ALA A 375 15.96 1.16 -19.25
CA ALA A 375 14.96 2.22 -19.21
C ALA A 375 14.81 2.83 -17.81
N LEU A 376 14.66 1.99 -16.78
CA LEU A 376 14.60 2.42 -15.39
C LEU A 376 15.88 3.10 -14.91
N THR A 377 17.05 2.65 -15.38
CA THR A 377 18.35 3.24 -15.01
C THR A 377 18.51 4.63 -15.62
N ILE A 378 18.13 4.82 -16.88
CA ILE A 378 18.08 6.15 -17.53
C ILE A 378 17.19 7.10 -16.72
N MET A 379 16.05 6.62 -16.24
CA MET A 379 15.13 7.38 -15.39
C MET A 379 15.57 7.50 -13.91
N GLY A 380 16.70 6.88 -13.51
CA GLY A 380 17.19 6.90 -12.13
C GLY A 380 16.27 6.16 -11.14
N LEU A 381 15.55 5.17 -11.62
CA LEU A 381 14.59 4.33 -10.88
C LEU A 381 15.10 2.90 -10.67
N GLN A 382 16.34 2.61 -10.99
CA GLN A 382 16.94 1.30 -10.78
C GLN A 382 16.74 0.81 -9.33
N PRO A 383 16.65 -0.51 -9.10
CA PRO A 383 16.59 -1.11 -7.77
C PRO A 383 17.75 -0.61 -6.87
N ARG A 384 17.53 -0.58 -5.55
CA ARG A 384 18.51 -0.02 -4.59
C ARG A 384 19.78 -0.85 -4.47
N ASP A 385 19.69 -2.11 -4.76
CA ASP A 385 20.73 -3.13 -4.74
C ASP A 385 21.44 -3.28 -6.08
N ALA A 386 20.97 -2.59 -7.13
CA ALA A 386 21.62 -2.57 -8.42
C ALA A 386 22.93 -1.78 -8.38
N ARG A 387 24.01 -2.41 -8.86
CA ARG A 387 25.29 -1.77 -9.16
C ARG A 387 25.26 -1.23 -10.58
N VAL A 388 25.49 0.06 -10.74
CA VAL A 388 25.46 0.74 -12.04
C VAL A 388 26.80 1.43 -12.26
N SER A 389 27.39 1.21 -13.44
CA SER A 389 28.59 1.89 -13.91
C SER A 389 28.45 2.32 -15.38
N GLY A 390 29.36 3.16 -15.85
CA GLY A 390 29.26 3.80 -17.16
C GLY A 390 28.74 5.22 -17.08
N HIS A 391 28.25 5.77 -18.19
CA HIS A 391 27.78 7.15 -18.29
C HIS A 391 26.39 7.20 -18.93
N VAL A 392 25.52 8.01 -18.34
CA VAL A 392 24.21 8.36 -18.90
C VAL A 392 24.07 9.87 -18.84
N ARG A 393 24.16 10.52 -20.00
CA ARG A 393 24.09 11.99 -20.11
C ARG A 393 22.78 12.40 -20.76
N PHE A 394 22.06 13.29 -20.12
CA PHE A 394 20.88 13.93 -20.68
C PHE A 394 21.11 15.44 -20.77
N ASP A 395 20.95 16.00 -21.96
CA ASP A 395 21.21 17.43 -22.24
C ASP A 395 22.59 17.88 -21.66
N GLN A 396 23.66 17.11 -21.97
CA GLN A 396 25.05 17.26 -21.51
C GLN A 396 25.26 17.05 -19.99
N ARG A 397 24.25 16.66 -19.21
CA ARG A 397 24.34 16.47 -17.77
C ARG A 397 24.43 14.98 -17.41
N GLU A 398 25.46 14.58 -16.66
CA GLU A 398 25.66 13.22 -16.21
C GLU A 398 24.59 12.82 -15.17
N LEU A 399 23.71 11.87 -15.51
CA LEU A 399 22.58 11.49 -14.66
C LEU A 399 22.98 10.60 -13.48
N LEU A 400 23.94 9.70 -13.66
CA LEU A 400 24.29 8.71 -12.63
C LEU A 400 24.92 9.35 -11.39
N SER A 401 25.71 10.41 -11.59
CA SER A 401 26.39 11.14 -10.50
C SER A 401 25.55 12.28 -9.91
N LEU A 402 24.40 12.64 -10.52
CA LEU A 402 23.58 13.74 -10.03
C LEU A 402 23.02 13.46 -8.63
N PRO A 403 23.09 14.44 -7.70
CA PRO A 403 22.40 14.37 -6.44
C PRO A 403 20.89 14.18 -6.63
N ARG A 404 20.25 13.41 -5.76
CA ARG A 404 18.80 13.11 -5.85
C ARG A 404 17.92 14.36 -6.02
N ARG A 405 18.31 15.52 -5.44
CA ARG A 405 17.56 16.77 -5.56
C ARG A 405 17.65 17.37 -6.98
N ALA A 406 18.82 17.30 -7.62
CA ALA A 406 19.04 17.79 -8.98
C ALA A 406 18.32 16.86 -9.98
N ARG A 407 18.45 15.54 -9.82
CA ARG A 407 17.76 14.56 -10.66
C ARG A 407 16.23 14.74 -10.63
N ARG A 408 15.63 15.00 -9.47
CA ARG A 408 14.17 15.27 -9.36
C ARG A 408 13.70 16.50 -10.15
N ARG A 409 14.58 17.45 -10.45
CA ARG A 409 14.22 18.61 -11.28
C ARG A 409 14.16 18.27 -12.75
N LEU A 410 14.90 17.26 -13.21
CA LEU A 410 14.86 16.77 -14.58
C LEU A 410 13.67 15.81 -14.78
N LEU A 411 13.49 14.87 -13.86
CA LEU A 411 12.43 13.89 -13.91
C LEU A 411 11.05 14.54 -13.78
N GLY A 412 10.15 14.18 -14.69
CA GLY A 412 8.80 14.72 -14.76
C GLY A 412 8.71 16.14 -15.31
N HIS A 413 9.82 16.83 -15.57
CA HIS A 413 9.85 18.11 -16.27
C HIS A 413 10.46 18.01 -17.67
N GLU A 414 11.66 17.45 -17.75
CA GLU A 414 12.40 17.31 -19.01
C GLU A 414 12.39 15.86 -19.51
N MET A 415 12.19 14.90 -18.61
CA MET A 415 12.10 13.46 -18.90
C MET A 415 10.84 12.86 -18.27
N ALA A 416 10.13 12.01 -18.99
CA ALA A 416 8.95 11.28 -18.50
C ALA A 416 9.03 9.80 -18.85
N MET A 417 8.25 8.96 -18.15
CA MET A 417 8.16 7.53 -18.41
C MET A 417 6.72 7.08 -18.54
N ILE A 418 6.47 6.18 -19.50
CA ILE A 418 5.24 5.43 -19.65
C ILE A 418 5.58 3.99 -19.30
N TYR A 419 4.93 3.45 -18.27
CA TYR A 419 5.19 2.10 -17.74
C TYR A 419 4.41 1.03 -18.50
N GLN A 420 4.88 -0.20 -18.39
CA GLN A 420 4.33 -1.39 -19.03
C GLN A 420 2.89 -1.70 -18.59
N ASP A 421 2.59 -1.68 -17.30
CA ASP A 421 1.27 -1.99 -16.78
C ASP A 421 0.51 -0.72 -16.34
N ALA A 422 -0.49 -0.35 -17.14
CA ALA A 422 -1.30 0.82 -16.86
C ALA A 422 -2.15 0.68 -15.58
N LEU A 423 -2.45 -0.54 -15.13
CA LEU A 423 -3.25 -0.73 -13.91
C LEU A 423 -2.42 -0.50 -12.67
N SER A 424 -1.20 -1.01 -12.62
CA SER A 424 -0.29 -0.83 -11.48
C SER A 424 0.31 0.57 -11.42
N SER A 425 0.38 1.26 -12.58
CA SER A 425 0.94 2.62 -12.69
C SER A 425 -0.01 3.74 -12.23
N LEU A 426 -1.30 3.46 -12.17
CA LEU A 426 -2.31 4.38 -11.64
C LEU A 426 -2.67 4.01 -10.21
N ASN A 427 -2.77 5.00 -9.31
CA ASN A 427 -3.20 4.74 -7.94
C ASN A 427 -4.66 4.27 -7.89
N PRO A 428 -4.95 3.00 -7.54
CA PRO A 428 -6.29 2.44 -7.63
C PRO A 428 -7.30 3.09 -6.67
N ALA A 429 -6.83 3.70 -5.58
CA ALA A 429 -7.67 4.35 -4.57
C ALA A 429 -7.96 5.84 -4.87
N MET A 430 -7.52 6.35 -6.03
CA MET A 430 -7.69 7.77 -6.40
C MET A 430 -8.40 7.90 -7.74
N THR A 431 -9.32 8.89 -7.86
CA THR A 431 -9.90 9.23 -9.16
C THR A 431 -8.85 9.81 -10.10
N ILE A 432 -9.06 9.68 -11.41
CA ILE A 432 -8.18 10.24 -12.43
C ILE A 432 -7.99 11.74 -12.24
N LYS A 433 -9.06 12.47 -11.91
CA LYS A 433 -9.00 13.90 -11.57
C LYS A 433 -8.02 14.19 -10.44
N ALA A 434 -8.04 13.39 -9.38
CA ALA A 434 -7.18 13.60 -8.21
C ALA A 434 -5.71 13.37 -8.57
N GLN A 435 -5.42 12.39 -9.42
CA GLN A 435 -4.06 12.07 -9.89
C GLN A 435 -3.54 13.17 -10.82
N LEU A 436 -4.27 13.51 -11.89
CA LEU A 436 -3.88 14.57 -12.83
C LEU A 436 -3.73 15.94 -12.14
N LYS A 437 -4.62 16.29 -11.21
CA LYS A 437 -4.52 17.56 -10.47
C LYS A 437 -3.24 17.68 -9.63
N GLN A 438 -2.64 16.56 -9.22
CA GLN A 438 -1.35 16.61 -8.52
C GLN A 438 -0.21 17.00 -9.45
N LEU A 439 -0.23 16.49 -10.69
CA LEU A 439 0.74 16.82 -11.74
C LEU A 439 0.66 18.30 -12.12
N THR A 440 -0.54 18.79 -12.40
CA THR A 440 -0.75 20.19 -12.79
C THR A 440 -0.35 21.16 -11.67
N ARG A 441 -0.60 20.83 -10.40
CA ARG A 441 -0.17 21.66 -9.25
C ARG A 441 1.35 21.71 -9.05
N ARG A 442 2.09 20.75 -9.60
CA ARG A 442 3.57 20.69 -9.52
C ARG A 442 4.26 21.26 -10.73
N GLY A 443 3.59 22.10 -11.49
CA GLY A 443 4.17 22.81 -12.65
C GLY A 443 3.73 22.27 -14.01
N GLY A 444 2.61 21.52 -14.07
CA GLY A 444 1.97 21.17 -15.35
C GLY A 444 1.38 22.42 -16.01
N ARG A 445 1.54 22.52 -17.33
CA ARG A 445 1.07 23.66 -18.12
C ARG A 445 -0.38 23.54 -18.53
N ARG A 446 -0.92 22.30 -18.60
CA ARG A 446 -2.29 22.01 -19.04
C ARG A 446 -3.17 21.65 -17.86
N THR A 447 -4.45 21.93 -17.98
CA THR A 447 -5.46 21.48 -17.02
C THR A 447 -5.68 19.96 -17.13
N PRO A 448 -6.24 19.30 -16.12
CA PRO A 448 -6.61 17.88 -16.21
C PRO A 448 -7.57 17.55 -17.37
N ALA A 449 -8.46 18.48 -17.75
CA ALA A 449 -9.38 18.30 -18.86
C ALA A 449 -8.63 18.35 -20.21
N GLU A 450 -7.83 19.38 -20.44
CA GLU A 450 -7.00 19.52 -21.64
C GLU A 450 -6.06 18.33 -21.84
N LEU A 451 -5.50 17.77 -20.76
CA LEU A 451 -4.65 16.57 -20.83
C LEU A 451 -5.42 15.34 -21.32
N LEU A 452 -6.67 15.16 -20.90
CA LEU A 452 -7.50 14.05 -21.36
C LEU A 452 -7.99 14.25 -22.79
N GLU A 453 -8.35 15.47 -23.16
CA GLU A 453 -8.72 15.83 -24.54
C GLU A 453 -7.57 15.61 -25.51
N LEU A 454 -6.33 15.94 -25.11
CA LEU A 454 -5.11 15.72 -25.90
C LEU A 454 -4.93 14.24 -26.29
N VAL A 455 -5.33 13.31 -25.41
CA VAL A 455 -5.24 11.85 -25.68
C VAL A 455 -6.57 11.26 -26.19
N GLY A 456 -7.53 12.09 -26.57
CA GLY A 456 -8.80 11.66 -27.14
C GLY A 456 -9.75 10.98 -26.16
N LEU A 457 -9.74 11.39 -24.88
CA LEU A 457 -10.65 10.89 -23.85
C LEU A 457 -11.67 11.95 -23.46
N ASP A 458 -12.92 11.54 -23.23
CA ASP A 458 -13.97 12.41 -22.65
C ASP A 458 -13.56 12.84 -21.24
N ALA A 459 -13.22 14.11 -21.09
CA ALA A 459 -12.74 14.67 -19.83
C ALA A 459 -13.79 14.57 -18.71
N ARG A 460 -15.10 14.81 -19.02
CA ARG A 460 -16.16 14.82 -17.99
C ARG A 460 -16.33 13.45 -17.36
N ARG A 461 -16.38 12.41 -18.16
CA ARG A 461 -16.54 11.03 -17.71
C ARG A 461 -15.26 10.51 -17.05
N THR A 462 -14.11 10.67 -17.70
CA THR A 462 -12.85 10.09 -17.25
C THR A 462 -12.35 10.72 -15.96
N LEU A 463 -12.51 12.02 -15.75
CA LEU A 463 -12.05 12.70 -14.52
C LEU A 463 -12.73 12.17 -13.25
N SER A 464 -13.99 11.74 -13.33
CA SER A 464 -14.74 11.20 -12.19
C SER A 464 -14.46 9.72 -11.93
N SER A 465 -13.89 9.00 -12.90
CA SER A 465 -13.64 7.56 -12.83
C SER A 465 -12.41 7.21 -12.00
N TYR A 466 -12.43 6.00 -11.43
CA TYR A 466 -11.27 5.32 -10.88
C TYR A 466 -10.56 4.49 -11.96
N PRO A 467 -9.27 4.15 -11.79
CA PRO A 467 -8.53 3.35 -12.77
C PRO A 467 -9.22 2.03 -13.17
N HIS A 468 -9.82 1.33 -12.21
CA HIS A 468 -10.50 0.05 -12.45
C HIS A 468 -11.83 0.17 -13.24
N GLU A 469 -12.38 1.37 -13.36
CA GLU A 469 -13.59 1.65 -14.14
C GLU A 469 -13.28 1.95 -15.62
N LEU A 470 -12.00 2.07 -15.99
CA LEU A 470 -11.53 2.35 -17.35
C LEU A 470 -11.10 1.08 -18.07
N SER A 471 -11.26 1.04 -19.40
CA SER A 471 -10.68 -0.02 -20.24
C SER A 471 -9.14 0.06 -20.27
N GLY A 472 -8.46 -1.02 -20.70
CA GLY A 472 -6.99 -1.05 -20.81
C GLY A 472 -6.44 0.10 -21.66
N GLY A 473 -6.99 0.31 -22.84
CA GLY A 473 -6.60 1.42 -23.73
C GLY A 473 -6.88 2.81 -23.15
N GLN A 474 -7.98 2.98 -22.41
CA GLN A 474 -8.26 4.25 -21.72
C GLN A 474 -7.26 4.51 -20.60
N ARG A 475 -6.88 3.50 -19.81
CA ARG A 475 -5.83 3.63 -18.78
C ARG A 475 -4.50 4.02 -19.40
N GLN A 476 -4.13 3.38 -20.51
CA GLN A 476 -2.88 3.69 -21.22
C GLN A 476 -2.86 5.13 -21.73
N ARG A 477 -3.97 5.61 -22.32
CA ARG A 477 -4.11 7.00 -22.73
C ARG A 477 -4.01 7.97 -21.56
N VAL A 478 -4.53 7.62 -20.38
CA VAL A 478 -4.35 8.42 -19.15
C VAL A 478 -2.87 8.48 -18.75
N LEU A 479 -2.12 7.37 -18.83
CA LEU A 479 -0.68 7.38 -18.55
C LEU A 479 0.09 8.26 -19.52
N ILE A 480 -0.25 8.22 -20.81
CA ILE A 480 0.34 9.12 -21.83
C ILE A 480 0.03 10.58 -21.47
N ALA A 481 -1.21 10.91 -21.09
CA ALA A 481 -1.60 12.23 -20.65
C ALA A 481 -0.80 12.70 -19.41
N MET A 482 -0.56 11.78 -18.47
CA MET A 482 0.28 12.06 -17.28
C MET A 482 1.72 12.35 -17.66
N ALA A 483 2.32 11.56 -18.54
CA ALA A 483 3.67 11.75 -19.03
C ALA A 483 3.84 13.11 -19.72
N LEU A 484 2.85 13.54 -20.51
CA LEU A 484 2.84 14.80 -21.26
C LEU A 484 2.46 16.04 -20.43
N SER A 485 2.15 15.88 -19.14
CA SER A 485 1.63 16.99 -18.31
C SER A 485 2.56 18.21 -18.21
N ARG A 486 3.85 18.06 -18.50
CA ARG A 486 4.88 19.11 -18.36
C ARG A 486 5.72 19.34 -19.62
N ASP A 487 5.27 18.84 -20.75
CA ASP A 487 5.95 18.93 -22.04
C ASP A 487 7.42 18.43 -21.97
N PRO A 488 7.66 17.14 -21.68
CA PRO A 488 9.00 16.59 -21.56
C PRO A 488 9.73 16.62 -22.91
N LYS A 489 11.07 16.72 -22.87
CA LYS A 489 11.92 16.62 -24.05
C LYS A 489 12.18 15.17 -24.46
N LEU A 490 12.12 14.23 -23.50
CA LEU A 490 12.33 12.80 -23.70
C LEU A 490 11.25 12.00 -22.97
N ILE A 491 10.66 11.05 -23.69
CA ILE A 491 9.77 10.03 -23.11
C ILE A 491 10.40 8.66 -23.29
N VAL A 492 10.45 7.89 -22.21
CA VAL A 492 10.80 6.46 -22.23
C VAL A 492 9.52 5.67 -22.06
N ALA A 493 9.11 4.93 -23.08
CA ALA A 493 7.93 4.07 -23.05
C ALA A 493 8.36 2.61 -22.95
N ASP A 494 8.15 2.01 -21.79
CA ASP A 494 8.52 0.62 -21.53
C ASP A 494 7.31 -0.28 -21.79
N GLU A 495 7.34 -0.99 -22.92
CA GLU A 495 6.29 -1.89 -23.41
C GLU A 495 4.86 -1.28 -23.29
N PRO A 496 4.61 -0.10 -23.85
CA PRO A 496 3.39 0.68 -23.57
C PRO A 496 2.10 0.04 -24.06
N THR A 497 2.17 -1.09 -24.73
CA THR A 497 1.01 -1.77 -25.35
C THR A 497 0.85 -3.21 -24.88
N THR A 498 1.71 -3.69 -23.98
CA THR A 498 1.58 -5.04 -23.39
C THR A 498 0.24 -5.18 -22.68
N ALA A 499 -0.44 -6.31 -22.85
CA ALA A 499 -1.77 -6.62 -22.35
C ALA A 499 -2.95 -5.83 -23.00
N LEU A 500 -2.73 -5.21 -24.16
CA LEU A 500 -3.80 -4.65 -25.01
C LEU A 500 -4.06 -5.58 -26.20
N ASP A 501 -5.29 -5.56 -26.70
CA ASP A 501 -5.61 -6.21 -27.97
C ASP A 501 -4.94 -5.47 -29.15
N VAL A 502 -4.71 -6.16 -30.27
CA VAL A 502 -3.94 -5.67 -31.42
C VAL A 502 -4.49 -4.35 -31.96
N THR A 503 -5.83 -4.18 -31.97
CA THR A 503 -6.47 -2.98 -32.49
C THR A 503 -6.22 -1.78 -31.57
N VAL A 504 -6.34 -1.96 -30.27
CA VAL A 504 -6.07 -0.90 -29.27
C VAL A 504 -4.58 -0.59 -29.21
N GLN A 505 -3.71 -1.59 -29.36
CA GLN A 505 -2.26 -1.41 -29.46
C GLN A 505 -1.90 -0.44 -30.60
N ALA A 506 -2.42 -0.69 -31.81
CA ALA A 506 -2.19 0.18 -32.96
C ALA A 506 -2.65 1.63 -32.69
N GLN A 507 -3.84 1.81 -32.12
CA GLN A 507 -4.38 3.12 -31.77
C GLN A 507 -3.55 3.88 -30.74
N VAL A 508 -2.98 3.19 -29.74
CA VAL A 508 -2.13 3.81 -28.70
C VAL A 508 -0.79 4.25 -29.29
N ILE A 509 -0.19 3.43 -30.14
CA ILE A 509 1.07 3.77 -30.81
C ILE A 509 0.86 4.93 -31.78
N GLU A 510 -0.19 4.89 -32.62
CA GLU A 510 -0.53 5.99 -33.53
C GLU A 510 -0.72 7.32 -32.77
N LEU A 511 -1.46 7.28 -31.67
CA LEU A 511 -1.63 8.44 -30.79
C LEU A 511 -0.28 8.97 -30.28
N LEU A 512 0.61 8.08 -29.80
CA LEU A 512 1.89 8.45 -29.25
C LEU A 512 2.79 9.10 -30.30
N LEU A 513 2.81 8.57 -31.53
CA LEU A 513 3.57 9.13 -32.67
C LEU A 513 3.01 10.49 -33.11
N LYS A 514 1.68 10.61 -33.20
CA LYS A 514 1.04 11.89 -33.50
C LYS A 514 1.42 12.96 -32.48
N LEU A 515 1.31 12.63 -31.19
CA LEU A 515 1.70 13.56 -30.12
C LEU A 515 3.19 13.90 -30.13
N ARG A 516 4.06 12.96 -30.53
CA ARG A 516 5.49 13.23 -30.73
C ARG A 516 5.72 14.24 -31.86
N GLU A 517 5.01 14.11 -32.97
CA GLU A 517 5.10 15.06 -34.09
C GLU A 517 4.61 16.46 -33.71
N GLU A 518 3.50 16.54 -32.96
CA GLU A 518 2.93 17.82 -32.54
C GLU A 518 3.75 18.51 -31.43
N LEU A 519 4.33 17.77 -30.50
CA LEU A 519 5.01 18.30 -29.31
C LEU A 519 6.54 18.27 -29.40
N GLY A 520 7.13 17.54 -30.35
CA GLY A 520 8.56 17.54 -30.65
C GLY A 520 9.46 16.81 -29.65
N PHE A 521 8.94 15.93 -28.80
CA PHE A 521 9.76 15.15 -27.86
C PHE A 521 10.47 13.99 -28.54
N ALA A 522 11.61 13.57 -27.98
CA ALA A 522 12.28 12.33 -28.35
C ALA A 522 11.61 11.13 -27.62
N LEU A 523 11.55 9.97 -28.27
CA LEU A 523 10.90 8.78 -27.75
C LEU A 523 11.85 7.59 -27.76
N ILE A 524 12.04 6.93 -26.63
CA ILE A 524 12.61 5.58 -26.55
C ILE A 524 11.44 4.61 -26.39
N LEU A 525 11.22 3.75 -27.38
CA LEU A 525 10.19 2.72 -27.39
C LEU A 525 10.83 1.37 -27.09
N VAL A 526 10.62 0.87 -25.88
CA VAL A 526 11.03 -0.49 -25.49
C VAL A 526 9.90 -1.46 -25.88
N SER A 527 10.24 -2.50 -26.61
CA SER A 527 9.29 -3.54 -27.03
C SER A 527 9.99 -4.86 -27.30
N HIS A 528 9.24 -5.94 -27.24
CA HIS A 528 9.63 -7.25 -27.75
C HIS A 528 9.06 -7.54 -29.15
N ASP A 529 8.19 -6.67 -29.69
CA ASP A 529 7.59 -6.80 -31.01
C ASP A 529 8.45 -6.05 -32.03
N LEU A 530 9.29 -6.80 -32.75
CA LEU A 530 10.17 -6.30 -33.78
C LEU A 530 9.42 -5.68 -34.96
N ALA A 531 8.28 -6.26 -35.36
CA ALA A 531 7.50 -5.79 -36.50
C ALA A 531 6.90 -4.41 -36.19
N LEU A 532 6.29 -4.26 -35.04
CA LEU A 532 5.75 -2.99 -34.58
C LEU A 532 6.84 -1.92 -34.53
N VAL A 533 8.00 -2.24 -33.94
CA VAL A 533 9.09 -1.27 -33.77
C VAL A 533 9.66 -0.86 -35.13
N ALA A 534 9.88 -1.79 -36.06
CA ALA A 534 10.35 -1.49 -37.41
C ALA A 534 9.39 -0.54 -38.17
N ASP A 535 8.10 -0.65 -37.88
CA ASP A 535 7.09 0.18 -38.52
C ASP A 535 7.01 1.62 -37.98
N VAL A 536 7.47 1.89 -36.75
CA VAL A 536 7.21 3.16 -36.05
C VAL A 536 8.47 3.92 -35.63
N THR A 537 9.66 3.29 -35.68
CA THR A 537 10.90 3.91 -35.20
C THR A 537 11.75 4.47 -36.35
N ASP A 538 12.59 5.44 -36.03
CA ASP A 538 13.59 5.99 -36.95
C ASP A 538 14.87 5.14 -36.93
N ARG A 539 15.17 4.49 -35.79
CA ARG A 539 16.32 3.60 -35.57
C ARG A 539 16.01 2.57 -34.50
N VAL A 540 16.63 1.39 -34.64
CA VAL A 540 16.46 0.29 -33.73
C VAL A 540 17.79 -0.09 -33.09
N VAL A 541 17.80 -0.31 -31.80
CA VAL A 541 18.88 -0.91 -31.02
C VAL A 541 18.41 -2.26 -30.52
N VAL A 542 19.15 -3.31 -30.88
CA VAL A 542 18.83 -4.69 -30.51
C VAL A 542 19.71 -5.10 -29.34
N MET A 543 19.06 -5.50 -28.24
CA MET A 543 19.73 -6.04 -27.05
C MET A 543 19.60 -7.55 -26.99
N TYR A 544 20.74 -8.22 -26.83
CA TYR A 544 20.80 -9.67 -26.61
C TYR A 544 21.85 -10.01 -25.56
N GLY A 545 21.50 -10.87 -24.58
CA GLY A 545 22.44 -11.27 -23.53
C GLY A 545 23.07 -10.12 -22.74
N GLY A 546 22.37 -8.98 -22.60
CA GLY A 546 22.88 -7.79 -21.92
C GLY A 546 23.77 -6.88 -22.77
N GLN A 547 23.98 -7.16 -24.04
CA GLN A 547 24.80 -6.41 -24.99
C GLN A 547 23.94 -5.86 -26.15
N ILE A 548 24.52 -4.95 -26.96
CA ILE A 548 23.93 -4.40 -28.20
C ILE A 548 24.66 -5.01 -29.39
#